data_383e5d26c9d2d45c9fd1ce63ae25bf07
#
_entry.id   383e5d26c9d2d45c9fd1ce63ae25bf07
#
_cell.length_a   1.000
_cell.length_b   1.000
_cell.length_c   1.000
_cell.angle_alpha   90.00
_cell.angle_beta   90.00
_cell.angle_gamma   90.00
#
_symmetry.space_group_name_H-M   'P 1'
#
loop_
_entity.id
_entity.type
_entity.pdbx_description
1 polymer ?
#
loop_
_entity_poly.entity_id
_entity_poly.type
_entity_poly.pdbx_seq_one_letter_code
_entity_poly.pdbx_strand_id
1 'polypeptide(L)'
;DTSVYLPVNFLRRLYGDNNDSMTPVIVIKPEKGIDMEAYKAELIQKLRNYRGMKTGEIDNFFINVLSGFTDLLDGIISKMNVVGWIISGFSLLVGGFGIANIMFVSVKERTNLIGIQKSLGAKNRFILFQFLFEAVILSVIGGLIGLVLVWIISIILTNALDFDFVLGIGNVLLGTGLAAVIGLISGILPAISASKLDPVEAIRTGM
;
A
#
# COMPACT_ATOMS: atom_id res chain seq x y z
N ASP A 1 -23.49 14.52 9.97
CA ASP A 1 -24.45 13.39 9.83
C ASP A 1 -25.67 13.66 10.67
N THR A 2 -26.82 13.94 10.03
CA THR A 2 -28.11 14.21 10.67
C THR A 2 -28.99 12.95 10.73
N SER A 3 -28.40 11.75 10.74
CA SER A 3 -29.15 10.51 10.80
C SER A 3 -29.55 10.21 12.24
N VAL A 4 -30.86 10.13 12.49
CA VAL A 4 -31.43 9.77 13.80
C VAL A 4 -31.89 8.32 13.74
N TYR A 5 -31.36 7.49 14.64
CA TYR A 5 -31.75 6.09 14.77
C TYR A 5 -32.89 5.99 15.80
N LEU A 6 -34.03 5.49 15.35
CA LEU A 6 -35.20 5.30 16.21
C LEU A 6 -35.64 3.82 16.22
N PRO A 7 -36.13 3.30 17.36
CA PRO A 7 -36.69 1.95 17.41
C PRO A 7 -37.90 1.82 16.45
N VAL A 8 -37.95 0.73 15.70
CA VAL A 8 -39.02 0.48 14.72
C VAL A 8 -40.42 0.54 15.31
N ASN A 9 -40.57 0.10 16.56
CA ASN A 9 -41.85 0.17 17.28
C ASN A 9 -42.28 1.60 17.61
N PHE A 10 -41.36 2.53 17.77
CA PHE A 10 -41.66 3.94 17.95
C PHE A 10 -42.16 4.56 16.64
N LEU A 11 -41.51 4.25 15.52
CA LEU A 11 -41.94 4.69 14.20
C LEU A 11 -43.31 4.18 13.81
N ARG A 12 -43.65 2.88 14.16
CA ARG A 12 -44.98 2.31 13.95
C ARG A 12 -46.06 3.03 14.74
N ARG A 13 -45.78 3.45 15.97
CA ARG A 13 -46.74 4.24 16.78
C ARG A 13 -46.95 5.62 16.24
N LEU A 14 -45.93 6.26 15.66
CA LEU A 14 -45.97 7.60 15.17
C LEU A 14 -46.68 7.74 13.80
N TYR A 15 -46.42 6.78 12.91
CA TYR A 15 -46.86 6.83 11.53
C TYR A 15 -47.91 5.79 11.14
N GLY A 16 -48.24 4.87 12.05
CA GLY A 16 -49.17 3.77 11.80
C GLY A 16 -48.52 2.56 11.09
N ASP A 17 -49.16 1.39 11.20
CA ASP A 17 -48.63 0.13 10.61
C ASP A 17 -48.78 0.06 9.08
N ASN A 18 -49.67 0.87 8.46
CA ASN A 18 -50.02 0.86 7.03
C ASN A 18 -49.78 2.21 6.35
N ASN A 19 -48.65 2.83 6.59
CA ASN A 19 -48.33 4.07 5.88
C ASN A 19 -47.61 3.77 4.55
N ASP A 20 -48.31 3.90 3.42
CA ASP A 20 -47.77 3.75 2.05
C ASP A 20 -46.64 4.73 1.74
N SER A 21 -46.42 5.73 2.59
CA SER A 21 -45.35 6.72 2.44
C SER A 21 -43.97 6.21 2.92
N MET A 22 -43.90 5.07 3.60
CA MET A 22 -42.67 4.47 4.08
C MET A 22 -42.40 3.13 3.44
N THR A 23 -41.44 3.04 2.56
CA THR A 23 -40.92 1.77 2.04
C THR A 23 -39.86 1.25 3.03
N PRO A 24 -40.15 0.22 3.83
CA PRO A 24 -39.16 -0.33 4.75
C PRO A 24 -38.03 -1.00 3.95
N VAL A 25 -36.80 -0.64 4.24
CA VAL A 25 -35.60 -1.25 3.65
C VAL A 25 -34.92 -2.11 4.70
N ILE A 26 -34.71 -3.38 4.39
CA ILE A 26 -33.93 -4.29 5.22
C ILE A 26 -32.54 -4.42 4.58
N VAL A 27 -31.51 -4.02 5.29
CA VAL A 27 -30.12 -4.19 4.86
C VAL A 27 -29.56 -5.45 5.50
N ILE A 28 -29.15 -6.41 4.66
CA ILE A 28 -28.58 -7.67 5.12
C ILE A 28 -27.13 -7.72 4.65
N LYS A 29 -26.21 -7.98 5.57
CA LYS A 29 -24.79 -8.18 5.28
C LYS A 29 -24.47 -9.68 5.42
N PRO A 30 -24.26 -10.42 4.31
CA PRO A 30 -23.88 -11.82 4.36
C PRO A 30 -22.41 -11.96 4.83
N GLU A 31 -22.03 -13.16 5.24
CA GLU A 31 -20.64 -13.50 5.55
C GLU A 31 -19.76 -13.47 4.28
N LYS A 32 -18.46 -13.24 4.49
CA LYS A 32 -17.50 -13.20 3.38
C LYS A 32 -17.37 -14.57 2.72
N GLY A 33 -17.42 -14.60 1.38
CA GLY A 33 -17.20 -15.81 0.59
C GLY A 33 -18.47 -16.59 0.24
N ILE A 34 -19.67 -16.06 0.52
CA ILE A 34 -20.93 -16.64 0.11
C ILE A 34 -21.22 -16.28 -1.36
N ASP A 35 -21.68 -17.26 -2.13
CA ASP A 35 -22.20 -17.01 -3.48
C ASP A 35 -23.48 -16.16 -3.38
N MET A 36 -23.39 -14.91 -3.88
CA MET A 36 -24.47 -13.93 -3.77
C MET A 36 -25.73 -14.32 -4.58
N GLU A 37 -25.58 -15.02 -5.69
CA GLU A 37 -26.72 -15.46 -6.50
C GLU A 37 -27.50 -16.59 -5.81
N ALA A 38 -26.78 -17.56 -5.25
CA ALA A 38 -27.39 -18.64 -4.46
C ALA A 38 -28.04 -18.07 -3.18
N TYR A 39 -27.40 -17.16 -2.50
CA TYR A 39 -27.92 -16.51 -1.29
C TYR A 39 -29.17 -15.67 -1.58
N LYS A 40 -29.18 -14.93 -2.68
CA LYS A 40 -30.33 -14.16 -3.16
C LYS A 40 -31.54 -15.06 -3.44
N ALA A 41 -31.33 -16.20 -4.11
CA ALA A 41 -32.38 -17.17 -4.38
C ALA A 41 -32.98 -17.76 -3.10
N GLU A 42 -32.14 -18.11 -2.13
CA GLU A 42 -32.56 -18.60 -0.83
C GLU A 42 -33.37 -17.54 -0.05
N LEU A 43 -32.90 -16.30 -0.09
CA LEU A 43 -33.57 -15.18 0.60
C LEU A 43 -34.94 -14.87 -0.01
N ILE A 44 -35.06 -14.91 -1.35
CA ILE A 44 -36.34 -14.79 -2.05
C ILE A 44 -37.30 -15.87 -1.56
N GLN A 45 -36.86 -17.12 -1.53
CA GLN A 45 -37.70 -18.23 -1.09
C GLN A 45 -38.16 -18.11 0.38
N LYS A 46 -37.25 -17.71 1.27
CA LYS A 46 -37.58 -17.46 2.69
C LYS A 46 -38.57 -16.31 2.85
N LEU A 47 -38.40 -15.21 2.12
CA LEU A 47 -39.32 -14.06 2.16
C LEU A 47 -40.70 -14.41 1.59
N ARG A 48 -40.78 -15.17 0.49
CA ARG A 48 -42.05 -15.67 -0.06
C ARG A 48 -42.80 -16.54 0.93
N ASN A 49 -42.09 -17.47 1.58
CA ASN A 49 -42.68 -18.33 2.61
C ASN A 49 -43.16 -17.52 3.82
N TYR A 50 -42.37 -16.55 4.29
CA TYR A 50 -42.74 -15.68 5.41
C TYR A 50 -43.97 -14.83 5.13
N ARG A 51 -44.11 -14.33 3.87
CA ARG A 51 -45.25 -13.53 3.40
C ARG A 51 -46.46 -14.38 2.98
N GLY A 52 -46.37 -15.71 3.00
CA GLY A 52 -47.45 -16.61 2.61
C GLY A 52 -47.80 -16.54 1.13
N MET A 53 -46.87 -16.19 0.27
CA MET A 53 -47.08 -16.06 -1.16
C MET A 53 -47.20 -17.39 -1.86
N LYS A 54 -48.19 -17.53 -2.78
CA LYS A 54 -48.43 -18.76 -3.55
C LYS A 54 -47.39 -18.94 -4.65
N THR A 55 -47.22 -20.20 -5.07
CA THR A 55 -46.36 -20.54 -6.22
C THR A 55 -46.93 -19.90 -7.48
N GLY A 56 -46.12 -19.07 -8.19
CA GLY A 56 -46.53 -18.35 -9.40
C GLY A 56 -47.04 -16.92 -9.17
N GLU A 57 -47.13 -16.45 -7.93
CA GLU A 57 -47.50 -15.08 -7.60
C GLU A 57 -46.30 -14.14 -7.80
N ILE A 58 -46.53 -12.93 -8.30
CA ILE A 58 -45.49 -11.91 -8.52
C ILE A 58 -44.99 -11.38 -7.16
N ASP A 59 -43.68 -11.31 -7.02
CA ASP A 59 -43.06 -10.83 -5.78
C ASP A 59 -43.45 -9.38 -5.50
N ASN A 60 -43.93 -9.10 -4.29
CA ASN A 60 -44.28 -7.77 -3.81
C ASN A 60 -43.11 -7.09 -3.04
N PHE A 61 -41.90 -7.56 -3.30
CA PHE A 61 -40.64 -7.01 -2.74
C PHE A 61 -39.54 -7.07 -3.78
N PHE A 62 -38.53 -6.22 -3.60
CA PHE A 62 -37.34 -6.18 -4.45
C PHE A 62 -36.12 -6.48 -3.60
N ILE A 63 -35.21 -7.33 -4.11
CA ILE A 63 -33.90 -7.56 -3.51
C ILE A 63 -32.86 -6.96 -4.45
N ASN A 64 -32.29 -5.84 -3.98
CA ASN A 64 -31.14 -5.21 -4.64
C ASN A 64 -29.85 -5.79 -4.06
N VAL A 65 -29.02 -6.37 -4.94
CA VAL A 65 -27.71 -6.85 -4.57
C VAL A 65 -26.71 -5.77 -5.00
N LEU A 66 -26.03 -5.17 -4.00
CA LEU A 66 -24.99 -4.18 -4.29
C LEU A 66 -23.66 -4.81 -4.73
N SER A 67 -23.56 -6.15 -4.82
CA SER A 67 -22.33 -6.85 -5.20
C SER A 67 -21.80 -6.42 -6.56
N GLY A 68 -22.67 -6.25 -7.56
CA GLY A 68 -22.22 -5.82 -8.89
C GLY A 68 -21.51 -4.47 -8.90
N PHE A 69 -21.95 -3.54 -8.06
CA PHE A 69 -21.27 -2.23 -7.90
C PHE A 69 -19.98 -2.35 -7.12
N THR A 70 -19.95 -3.14 -6.04
CA THR A 70 -18.72 -3.40 -5.27
C THR A 70 -17.69 -4.15 -6.11
N ASP A 71 -18.11 -5.15 -6.90
CA ASP A 71 -17.22 -5.90 -7.79
C ASP A 71 -16.58 -5.00 -8.88
N LEU A 72 -17.36 -4.06 -9.41
CA LEU A 72 -16.84 -3.05 -10.34
C LEU A 72 -15.82 -2.13 -9.68
N LEU A 73 -16.11 -1.65 -8.45
CA LEU A 73 -15.17 -0.83 -7.68
C LEU A 73 -13.90 -1.60 -7.34
N ASP A 74 -14.02 -2.84 -6.88
CA ASP A 74 -12.88 -3.69 -6.56
C ASP A 74 -12.05 -3.99 -7.81
N GLY A 75 -12.69 -4.18 -8.96
CA GLY A 75 -12.01 -4.32 -10.24
C GLY A 75 -11.23 -3.08 -10.66
N ILE A 76 -11.78 -1.89 -10.44
CA ILE A 76 -11.11 -0.61 -10.72
C ILE A 76 -9.93 -0.42 -9.76
N ILE A 77 -10.15 -0.61 -8.46
CA ILE A 77 -9.11 -0.48 -7.43
C ILE A 77 -7.96 -1.46 -7.68
N SER A 78 -8.27 -2.70 -8.04
CA SER A 78 -7.26 -3.71 -8.38
C SER A 78 -6.41 -3.28 -9.58
N LYS A 79 -7.01 -2.77 -10.65
CA LYS A 79 -6.29 -2.26 -11.82
C LYS A 79 -5.43 -1.03 -11.46
N MET A 80 -5.96 -0.11 -10.67
CA MET A 80 -5.20 1.06 -10.17
C MET A 80 -4.00 0.63 -9.34
N ASN A 81 -4.15 -0.39 -8.49
CA ASN A 81 -3.04 -0.94 -7.71
C ASN A 81 -1.95 -1.53 -8.61
N VAL A 82 -2.31 -2.28 -9.66
CA VAL A 82 -1.33 -2.82 -10.61
C VAL A 82 -0.55 -1.70 -11.30
N VAL A 83 -1.23 -0.68 -11.79
CA VAL A 83 -0.57 0.50 -12.40
C VAL A 83 0.34 1.20 -11.38
N GLY A 84 -0.14 1.37 -10.15
CA GLY A 84 0.65 1.94 -9.05
C GLY A 84 1.93 1.14 -8.76
N TRP A 85 1.85 -0.18 -8.73
CA TRP A 85 3.02 -1.05 -8.55
C TRP A 85 4.01 -0.95 -9.70
N ILE A 86 3.54 -0.84 -10.95
CA ILE A 86 4.41 -0.66 -12.13
C ILE A 86 5.15 0.68 -12.04
N ILE A 87 4.43 1.78 -11.79
CA ILE A 87 5.03 3.12 -11.68
C ILE A 87 6.04 3.15 -10.52
N SER A 88 5.66 2.60 -9.36
CA SER A 88 6.54 2.53 -8.19
C SER A 88 7.78 1.69 -8.46
N GLY A 89 7.65 0.57 -9.17
CA GLY A 89 8.78 -0.27 -9.57
C GLY A 89 9.79 0.48 -10.41
N PHE A 90 9.34 1.19 -11.45
CA PHE A 90 10.23 2.04 -12.26
C PHE A 90 10.86 3.17 -11.45
N SER A 91 10.11 3.82 -10.58
CA SER A 91 10.64 4.88 -9.70
C SER A 91 11.73 4.36 -8.77
N LEU A 92 11.53 3.16 -8.19
CA LEU A 92 12.53 2.51 -7.35
C LEU A 92 13.80 2.14 -8.14
N LEU A 93 13.66 1.68 -9.38
CA LEU A 93 14.81 1.40 -10.26
C LEU A 93 15.61 2.68 -10.53
N VAL A 94 14.95 3.77 -10.92
CA VAL A 94 15.63 5.05 -11.17
C VAL A 94 16.32 5.56 -9.91
N GLY A 95 15.64 5.51 -8.75
CA GLY A 95 16.23 5.87 -7.46
C GLY A 95 17.43 4.99 -7.09
N GLY A 96 17.32 3.68 -7.32
CA GLY A 96 18.41 2.73 -7.12
C GLY A 96 19.65 3.02 -7.98
N PHE A 97 19.45 3.34 -9.26
CA PHE A 97 20.55 3.78 -10.12
C PHE A 97 21.19 5.09 -9.63
N GLY A 98 20.36 6.03 -9.10
CA GLY A 98 20.86 7.25 -8.46
C GLY A 98 21.79 6.94 -7.29
N ILE A 99 21.38 6.06 -6.38
CA ILE A 99 22.18 5.61 -5.23
C ILE A 99 23.48 4.94 -5.72
N ALA A 100 23.40 4.02 -6.68
CA ALA A 100 24.58 3.35 -7.23
C ALA A 100 25.58 4.35 -7.81
N ASN A 101 25.12 5.34 -8.58
CA ASN A 101 25.96 6.36 -9.17
C ASN A 101 26.68 7.22 -8.11
N ILE A 102 25.94 7.68 -7.08
CA ILE A 102 26.53 8.43 -5.95
C ILE A 102 27.58 7.57 -5.25
N MET A 103 27.29 6.30 -5.01
CA MET A 103 28.22 5.38 -4.34
C MET A 103 29.48 5.12 -5.18
N PHE A 104 29.37 5.00 -6.52
CA PHE A 104 30.55 4.89 -7.40
C PHE A 104 31.43 6.14 -7.33
N VAL A 105 30.82 7.32 -7.29
CA VAL A 105 31.56 8.58 -7.11
C VAL A 105 32.22 8.61 -5.73
N SER A 106 31.51 8.26 -4.67
CA SER A 106 32.03 8.20 -3.29
C SER A 106 33.23 7.24 -3.18
N VAL A 107 33.15 6.07 -3.82
CA VAL A 107 34.28 5.11 -3.87
C VAL A 107 35.49 5.70 -4.59
N LYS A 108 35.30 6.39 -5.71
CA LYS A 108 36.39 7.05 -6.44
C LYS A 108 37.05 8.15 -5.64
N GLU A 109 36.27 9.01 -4.98
CA GLU A 109 36.79 10.08 -4.14
C GLU A 109 37.56 9.56 -2.91
N ARG A 110 37.17 8.42 -2.37
CA ARG A 110 37.79 7.79 -1.20
C ARG A 110 38.79 6.69 -1.54
N THR A 111 39.20 6.54 -2.82
CA THR A 111 40.12 5.49 -3.26
C THR A 111 41.40 5.47 -2.45
N ASN A 112 42.03 6.61 -2.20
CA ASN A 112 43.25 6.72 -1.39
C ASN A 112 43.04 6.24 0.06
N LEU A 113 41.94 6.63 0.70
CA LEU A 113 41.60 6.17 2.06
C LEU A 113 41.40 4.65 2.12
N ILE A 114 40.73 4.08 1.10
CA ILE A 114 40.55 2.63 0.97
C ILE A 114 41.92 1.94 0.85
N GLY A 115 42.81 2.50 0.02
CA GLY A 115 44.19 2.01 -0.13
C GLY A 115 44.95 1.99 1.19
N ILE A 116 44.90 3.08 1.97
CA ILE A 116 45.51 3.16 3.29
C ILE A 116 44.91 2.15 4.27
N GLN A 117 43.58 2.05 4.34
CA GLN A 117 42.93 1.05 5.21
C GLN A 117 43.38 -0.39 4.87
N LYS A 118 43.49 -0.73 3.59
CA LYS A 118 43.93 -2.04 3.15
C LYS A 118 45.43 -2.30 3.41
N SER A 119 46.28 -1.30 3.27
CA SER A 119 47.71 -1.40 3.58
C SER A 119 47.94 -1.60 5.10
N LEU A 120 47.02 -1.10 5.94
CA LEU A 120 46.99 -1.35 7.39
C LEU A 120 46.35 -2.70 7.76
N GLY A 121 45.96 -3.54 6.78
CA GLY A 121 45.44 -4.89 6.98
C GLY A 121 43.91 -5.03 7.00
N ALA A 122 43.16 -4.00 6.57
CA ALA A 122 41.72 -4.12 6.45
C ALA A 122 41.31 -5.19 5.43
N LYS A 123 40.47 -6.13 5.86
CA LYS A 123 39.96 -7.21 5.00
C LYS A 123 38.97 -6.67 3.96
N ASN A 124 38.95 -7.28 2.76
CA ASN A 124 38.00 -6.90 1.71
C ASN A 124 36.53 -6.90 2.18
N ARG A 125 36.16 -7.85 3.06
CA ARG A 125 34.81 -7.91 3.65
C ARG A 125 34.48 -6.68 4.48
N PHE A 126 35.46 -6.14 5.21
CA PHE A 126 35.27 -4.94 6.02
C PHE A 126 34.91 -3.74 5.13
N ILE A 127 35.70 -3.50 4.07
CA ILE A 127 35.44 -2.43 3.10
C ILE A 127 34.09 -2.61 2.42
N LEU A 128 33.75 -3.86 2.01
CA LEU A 128 32.48 -4.17 1.39
C LEU A 128 31.29 -3.80 2.31
N PHE A 129 31.32 -4.25 3.56
CA PHE A 129 30.24 -3.94 4.50
C PHE A 129 30.16 -2.45 4.82
N GLN A 130 31.29 -1.74 4.94
CA GLN A 130 31.31 -0.31 5.17
C GLN A 130 30.51 0.45 4.12
N PHE A 131 30.79 0.24 2.83
CA PHE A 131 30.08 0.90 1.73
C PHE A 131 28.64 0.39 1.57
N LEU A 132 28.39 -0.88 1.86
CA LEU A 132 27.04 -1.44 1.80
C LEU A 132 26.12 -0.83 2.87
N PHE A 133 26.61 -0.69 4.11
CA PHE A 133 25.89 0.00 5.18
C PHE A 133 25.65 1.47 4.86
N GLU A 134 26.62 2.15 4.27
CA GLU A 134 26.48 3.55 3.84
C GLU A 134 25.35 3.69 2.82
N ALA A 135 25.28 2.82 1.81
CA ALA A 135 24.21 2.81 0.82
C ALA A 135 22.82 2.55 1.44
N VAL A 136 22.74 1.59 2.37
CA VAL A 136 21.47 1.27 3.06
C VAL A 136 21.01 2.44 3.93
N ILE A 137 21.93 3.05 4.69
CA ILE A 137 21.62 4.21 5.54
C ILE A 137 21.11 5.38 4.70
N LEU A 138 21.81 5.72 3.60
CA LEU A 138 21.38 6.77 2.67
C LEU A 138 19.99 6.50 2.09
N SER A 139 19.74 5.27 1.68
CA SER A 139 18.44 4.87 1.13
C SER A 139 17.32 4.94 2.17
N VAL A 140 17.56 4.49 3.40
CA VAL A 140 16.59 4.55 4.50
C VAL A 140 16.29 6.00 4.89
N ILE A 141 17.31 6.86 4.98
CA ILE A 141 17.11 8.30 5.26
C ILE A 141 16.27 8.94 4.16
N GLY A 142 16.60 8.69 2.88
CA GLY A 142 15.81 9.16 1.74
C GLY A 142 14.38 8.64 1.78
N GLY A 143 14.19 7.37 2.11
CA GLY A 143 12.88 6.74 2.27
C GLY A 143 12.05 7.37 3.41
N LEU A 144 12.66 7.67 4.55
CA LEU A 144 12.01 8.36 5.66
C LEU A 144 11.59 9.79 5.28
N ILE A 145 12.45 10.52 4.57
CA ILE A 145 12.10 11.86 4.05
C ILE A 145 10.92 11.74 3.07
N GLY A 146 10.94 10.75 2.18
CA GLY A 146 9.82 10.47 1.27
C GLY A 146 8.51 10.16 2.01
N LEU A 147 8.56 9.37 3.08
CA LEU A 147 7.40 9.08 3.92
C LEU A 147 6.84 10.33 4.61
N VAL A 148 7.72 11.21 5.10
CA VAL A 148 7.30 12.50 5.69
C VAL A 148 6.60 13.37 4.64
N LEU A 149 7.11 13.43 3.42
CA LEU A 149 6.46 14.17 2.32
C LEU A 149 5.08 13.58 2.00
N VAL A 150 4.96 12.26 1.89
CA VAL A 150 3.66 11.58 1.66
C VAL A 150 2.69 11.87 2.80
N TRP A 151 3.16 11.86 4.05
CA TRP A 151 2.33 12.18 5.21
C TRP A 151 1.80 13.63 5.17
N ILE A 152 2.66 14.61 4.82
CA ILE A 152 2.25 16.01 4.65
C ILE A 152 1.20 16.15 3.54
N ILE A 153 1.43 15.50 2.39
CA ILE A 153 0.50 15.50 1.27
C ILE A 153 -0.84 14.87 1.68
N SER A 154 -0.81 13.76 2.43
CA SER A 154 -2.00 13.09 2.95
C SER A 154 -2.86 14.02 3.81
N ILE A 155 -2.25 14.81 4.72
CA ILE A 155 -2.97 15.80 5.54
C ILE A 155 -3.60 16.88 4.66
N ILE A 156 -2.88 17.40 3.67
CA ILE A 156 -3.39 18.44 2.77
C ILE A 156 -4.60 17.93 1.98
N LEU A 157 -4.52 16.71 1.44
CA LEU A 157 -5.60 16.08 0.68
C LEU A 157 -6.83 15.79 1.56
N THR A 158 -6.62 15.28 2.77
CA THR A 158 -7.70 15.03 3.73
C THR A 158 -8.49 16.32 4.02
N ASN A 159 -7.79 17.44 4.24
CA ASN A 159 -8.46 18.73 4.51
C ASN A 159 -9.10 19.35 3.26
N ALA A 160 -8.60 19.06 2.06
CA ALA A 160 -9.10 19.66 0.82
C ALA A 160 -10.28 18.88 0.21
N LEU A 161 -10.35 17.57 0.41
CA LEU A 161 -11.31 16.70 -0.26
C LEU A 161 -12.35 16.08 0.69
N ASP A 162 -12.33 16.41 2.00
CA ASP A 162 -13.18 15.80 3.03
C ASP A 162 -13.15 14.24 3.00
N PHE A 163 -12.01 13.66 2.63
CA PHE A 163 -11.80 12.23 2.53
C PHE A 163 -10.57 11.83 3.35
N ASP A 164 -10.72 10.87 4.26
CA ASP A 164 -9.66 10.45 5.18
C ASP A 164 -8.55 9.65 4.46
N PHE A 165 -7.46 10.31 4.11
CA PHE A 165 -6.23 9.67 3.63
C PHE A 165 -5.36 9.28 4.82
N VAL A 166 -5.41 8.01 5.24
CA VAL A 166 -4.66 7.52 6.39
C VAL A 166 -3.42 6.74 5.95
N LEU A 167 -2.25 7.21 6.38
CA LEU A 167 -1.01 6.46 6.20
C LEU A 167 -0.91 5.35 7.26
N GLY A 168 -1.28 4.14 6.90
CA GLY A 168 -1.21 2.98 7.78
C GLY A 168 0.23 2.60 8.15
N ILE A 169 0.44 2.09 9.38
CA ILE A 169 1.76 1.67 9.87
C ILE A 169 2.38 0.57 8.98
N GLY A 170 1.56 -0.29 8.37
CA GLY A 170 1.99 -1.30 7.40
C GLY A 170 2.67 -0.69 6.17
N ASN A 171 2.15 0.43 5.66
CA ASN A 171 2.73 1.15 4.53
C ASN A 171 4.08 1.80 4.90
N VAL A 172 4.20 2.30 6.13
CA VAL A 172 5.47 2.85 6.65
C VAL A 172 6.54 1.77 6.74
N LEU A 173 6.21 0.62 7.30
CA LEU A 173 7.12 -0.52 7.41
C LEU A 173 7.52 -1.07 6.04
N LEU A 174 6.56 -1.20 5.14
CA LEU A 174 6.80 -1.66 3.77
C LEU A 174 7.69 -0.68 3.01
N GLY A 175 7.40 0.62 3.07
CA GLY A 175 8.19 1.66 2.41
C GLY A 175 9.64 1.71 2.93
N THR A 176 9.83 1.66 4.26
CA THR A 176 11.16 1.64 4.88
C THR A 176 11.92 0.34 4.54
N GLY A 177 11.22 -0.80 4.55
CA GLY A 177 11.79 -2.09 4.15
C GLY A 177 12.24 -2.10 2.70
N LEU A 178 11.40 -1.60 1.78
CA LEU A 178 11.76 -1.47 0.37
C LEU A 178 12.95 -0.53 0.16
N ALA A 179 13.00 0.60 0.87
CA ALA A 179 14.15 1.51 0.81
C ALA A 179 15.44 0.80 1.23
N ALA A 180 15.43 0.03 2.32
CA ALA A 180 16.58 -0.74 2.76
C ALA A 180 17.04 -1.78 1.73
N VAL A 181 16.08 -2.51 1.13
CA VAL A 181 16.36 -3.52 0.08
C VAL A 181 16.95 -2.87 -1.16
N ILE A 182 16.39 -1.76 -1.63
CA ILE A 182 16.92 -1.02 -2.79
C ILE A 182 18.32 -0.47 -2.49
N GLY A 183 18.55 0.11 -1.31
CA GLY A 183 19.88 0.56 -0.89
C GLY A 183 20.90 -0.56 -0.91
N LEU A 184 20.51 -1.76 -0.44
CA LEU A 184 21.37 -2.94 -0.45
C LEU A 184 21.69 -3.38 -1.89
N ILE A 185 20.69 -3.54 -2.75
CA ILE A 185 20.86 -3.98 -4.14
C ILE A 185 21.71 -2.98 -4.92
N SER A 186 21.41 -1.69 -4.79
CA SER A 186 22.10 -0.61 -5.51
C SER A 186 23.54 -0.41 -5.01
N GLY A 187 23.80 -0.67 -3.72
CA GLY A 187 25.11 -0.55 -3.11
C GLY A 187 26.04 -1.73 -3.35
N ILE A 188 25.52 -2.91 -3.77
CA ILE A 188 26.34 -4.13 -3.93
C ILE A 188 27.48 -3.93 -4.94
N LEU A 189 27.18 -3.42 -6.14
CA LEU A 189 28.18 -3.26 -7.19
C LEU A 189 29.29 -2.27 -6.81
N PRO A 190 29.00 -1.03 -6.36
CA PRO A 190 30.05 -0.12 -5.92
C PRO A 190 30.82 -0.64 -4.70
N ALA A 191 30.17 -1.31 -3.74
CA ALA A 191 30.82 -1.87 -2.56
C ALA A 191 31.81 -3.01 -2.94
N ILE A 192 31.44 -3.88 -3.89
CA ILE A 192 32.34 -4.90 -4.43
C ILE A 192 33.52 -4.23 -5.14
N SER A 193 33.28 -3.20 -5.93
CA SER A 193 34.34 -2.47 -6.61
C SER A 193 35.34 -1.87 -5.60
N ALA A 194 34.85 -1.19 -4.56
CA ALA A 194 35.67 -0.67 -3.48
C ALA A 194 36.47 -1.77 -2.77
N SER A 195 35.86 -2.91 -2.50
CA SER A 195 36.48 -4.02 -1.77
C SER A 195 37.59 -4.70 -2.56
N LYS A 196 37.62 -4.59 -3.89
CA LYS A 196 38.61 -5.22 -4.77
C LYS A 196 39.74 -4.29 -5.20
N LEU A 197 39.77 -3.02 -4.79
CA LEU A 197 40.84 -2.08 -5.10
C LEU A 197 42.19 -2.60 -4.62
N ASP A 198 43.22 -2.49 -5.45
CA ASP A 198 44.58 -2.80 -5.06
C ASP A 198 45.15 -1.65 -4.19
N PRO A 199 45.71 -1.92 -3.00
CA PRO A 199 46.25 -0.89 -2.13
C PRO A 199 47.32 -0.04 -2.78
N VAL A 200 48.21 -0.65 -3.56
CA VAL A 200 49.33 0.05 -4.22
C VAL A 200 48.83 1.00 -5.28
N GLU A 201 47.91 0.54 -6.11
CA GLU A 201 47.33 1.34 -7.18
C GLU A 201 46.44 2.47 -6.65
N ALA A 202 45.67 2.18 -5.57
CA ALA A 202 44.80 3.13 -4.91
C ALA A 202 45.56 4.31 -4.27
N ILE A 203 46.73 4.08 -3.72
CA ILE A 203 47.59 5.15 -3.15
C ILE A 203 48.23 5.97 -4.24
N ARG A 204 48.66 5.35 -5.36
CA ARG A 204 49.32 6.01 -6.49
C ARG A 204 48.38 6.92 -7.26
N THR A 205 47.11 6.59 -7.37
CA THR A 205 46.11 7.36 -8.12
C THR A 205 45.62 8.61 -7.36
N GLY A 206 45.94 8.74 -6.08
CA GLY A 206 45.57 9.88 -5.25
C GLY A 206 46.68 10.94 -5.09
N MET A 207 47.79 10.79 -5.81
CA MET A 207 48.84 11.81 -5.99
C MET A 207 48.67 12.43 -7.38
#